data_66fa450248c65464808f0206b2d780fd
#
_entry.id   66fa450248c65464808f0206b2d780fd
#
_cell.length_a   1.000
_cell.length_b   1.000
_cell.length_c   1.000
_cell.angle_alpha   90.00
_cell.angle_beta   90.00
_cell.angle_gamma   90.00
#
_symmetry.space_group_name_H-M   'P 1'
#
loop_
_entity.id
_entity.type
_entity.pdbx_description
1 polymer ?
#
loop_
_entity_poly.entity_id
_entity_poly.type
_entity_poly.pdbx_seq_one_letter_code
_entity_poly.pdbx_strand_id
1 'polypeptide(L)'
;MPSGPSTDAVQPAVLIDLAVDAWKLARLFERVVARLDPGEQARYLNQLRFLHRRIDGAVELAGARLVSIEGQPFTAGQAATPLNLDEFPADAALVVAQMLEPIVMGREGVLRMGTMLLAAATTETPP
;
A
#
# COMPACT_ATOMS: atom_id res chain seq x y z
N MET A 1 -14.04 -0.10 40.09
CA MET A 1 -13.61 -1.23 39.53
C MET A 1 -13.04 -0.99 38.16
N PRO A 2 -11.98 -1.37 37.97
CA PRO A 2 -11.48 -1.16 36.71
C PRO A 2 -12.20 -2.03 35.76
N SER A 3 -12.82 -1.43 35.00
CA SER A 3 -13.16 -2.07 33.87
C SER A 3 -11.92 -2.65 33.35
N GLY A 4 -11.58 -3.68 33.55
CA GLY A 4 -10.52 -4.26 32.89
C GLY A 4 -9.98 -3.55 31.70
N PRO A 5 -9.19 -4.13 30.95
CA PRO A 5 -8.58 -3.51 29.80
C PRO A 5 -9.70 -2.93 29.02
N SER A 6 -9.65 -1.72 28.86
CA SER A 6 -10.64 -1.05 28.16
C SER A 6 -10.92 -1.82 26.90
N THR A 7 -11.96 -2.59 26.95
CA THR A 7 -12.44 -3.29 25.81
C THR A 7 -12.78 -2.32 24.70
N ASP A 8 -12.80 -1.05 25.03
CA ASP A 8 -13.09 -0.05 24.05
C ASP A 8 -11.86 0.40 23.31
N ALA A 9 -10.69 0.08 23.81
CA ALA A 9 -9.47 0.49 23.12
C ALA A 9 -9.06 -0.60 22.18
N VAL A 10 -9.28 -0.38 20.91
CA VAL A 10 -8.74 -1.25 19.89
C VAL A 10 -7.24 -1.03 19.86
N GLN A 11 -6.50 -2.10 19.98
CA GLN A 11 -5.05 -1.96 19.90
C GLN A 11 -4.65 -1.44 18.54
N PRO A 12 -3.73 -0.47 18.48
CA PRO A 12 -3.30 0.09 17.20
C PRO A 12 -2.85 -0.95 16.19
N ALA A 13 -2.20 -2.01 16.66
CA ALA A 13 -1.75 -3.05 15.75
C ALA A 13 -2.90 -3.74 15.02
N VAL A 14 -4.00 -3.99 15.71
CA VAL A 14 -5.17 -4.61 15.11
C VAL A 14 -5.78 -3.69 14.06
N LEU A 15 -5.87 -2.41 14.38
CA LEU A 15 -6.42 -1.43 13.46
C LEU A 15 -5.55 -1.30 12.20
N ILE A 16 -4.23 -1.29 12.39
CA ILE A 16 -3.29 -1.23 11.28
C ILE A 16 -3.42 -2.47 10.40
N ASP A 17 -3.49 -3.65 11.01
CA ASP A 17 -3.63 -4.89 10.24
C ASP A 17 -4.91 -4.89 9.41
N LEU A 18 -6.01 -4.45 9.99
CA LEU A 18 -7.27 -4.37 9.26
C LEU A 18 -7.17 -3.34 8.13
N ALA A 19 -6.54 -2.21 8.38
CA ALA A 19 -6.37 -1.19 7.37
C ALA A 19 -5.52 -1.69 6.19
N VAL A 20 -4.45 -2.43 6.47
CA VAL A 20 -3.61 -3.03 5.43
C VAL A 20 -4.42 -4.04 4.61
N ASP A 21 -5.20 -4.88 5.27
CA ASP A 21 -6.03 -5.84 4.56
C ASP A 21 -7.07 -5.16 3.69
N ALA A 22 -7.69 -4.11 4.19
CA ALA A 22 -8.66 -3.33 3.42
C ALA A 22 -7.99 -2.65 2.23
N TRP A 23 -6.77 -2.12 2.43
CA TRP A 23 -6.01 -1.50 1.36
C TRP A 23 -5.70 -2.51 0.25
N LYS A 24 -5.29 -3.72 0.63
CA LYS A 24 -4.99 -4.77 -0.34
C LYS A 24 -6.23 -5.15 -1.14
N LEU A 25 -7.35 -5.28 -0.48
CA LEU A 25 -8.61 -5.61 -1.17
C LEU A 25 -9.02 -4.47 -2.10
N ALA A 26 -8.88 -3.23 -1.66
CA ALA A 26 -9.23 -2.09 -2.49
C ALA A 26 -8.37 -2.05 -3.76
N ARG A 27 -7.08 -2.35 -3.64
CA ARG A 27 -6.18 -2.39 -4.80
C ARG A 27 -6.59 -3.49 -5.77
N LEU A 28 -6.96 -4.65 -5.26
CA LEU A 28 -7.42 -5.74 -6.08
C LEU A 28 -8.72 -5.37 -6.79
N PHE A 29 -9.62 -4.72 -6.07
CA PHE A 29 -10.90 -4.30 -6.62
C PHE A 29 -10.72 -3.26 -7.73
N GLU A 30 -9.75 -2.36 -7.59
CA GLU A 30 -9.45 -1.38 -8.63
C GLU A 30 -9.16 -2.04 -9.97
N ARG A 31 -8.49 -3.18 -9.95
CA ARG A 31 -8.18 -3.92 -11.17
C ARG A 31 -9.43 -4.47 -11.85
N VAL A 32 -10.37 -4.93 -11.04
CA VAL A 32 -11.65 -5.42 -11.56
C VAL A 32 -12.45 -4.27 -12.16
N VAL A 33 -12.48 -3.14 -11.45
CA VAL A 33 -13.19 -1.96 -11.91
C VAL A 33 -12.62 -1.44 -13.22
N ALA A 34 -11.30 -1.55 -13.40
CA ALA A 34 -10.64 -1.08 -14.62
C ALA A 34 -11.15 -1.80 -15.88
N ARG A 35 -11.78 -2.95 -15.71
CA ARG A 35 -12.32 -3.73 -16.85
C ARG A 35 -13.77 -3.41 -17.15
N LEU A 36 -14.40 -2.58 -16.35
CA LEU A 36 -15.77 -2.19 -16.56
C LEU A 36 -15.86 -1.04 -17.55
N ASP A 37 -17.05 -0.78 -18.07
CA ASP A 37 -17.23 0.35 -18.96
C ASP A 37 -17.12 1.67 -18.16
N PRO A 38 -16.85 2.79 -18.84
CA PRO A 38 -16.58 4.05 -18.12
C PRO A 38 -17.68 4.53 -17.17
N GLY A 39 -18.93 4.28 -17.51
CA GLY A 39 -20.03 4.69 -16.65
C GLY A 39 -20.05 3.93 -15.33
N GLU A 40 -19.82 2.63 -15.40
CA GLU A 40 -19.76 1.80 -14.20
C GLU A 40 -18.49 2.08 -13.41
N GLN A 41 -17.36 2.31 -14.10
CA GLN A 41 -16.11 2.64 -13.43
C GLN A 41 -16.27 3.83 -12.50
N ALA A 42 -16.90 4.90 -12.98
CA ALA A 42 -17.03 6.13 -12.18
C ALA A 42 -17.75 5.86 -10.87
N ARG A 43 -18.77 5.03 -10.92
CA ARG A 43 -19.55 4.71 -9.73
C ARG A 43 -18.72 3.96 -8.68
N TYR A 44 -17.98 2.94 -9.11
CA TYR A 44 -17.18 2.14 -8.19
C TYR A 44 -15.94 2.90 -7.71
N LEU A 45 -15.35 3.72 -8.58
CA LEU A 45 -14.20 4.52 -8.18
C LEU A 45 -14.55 5.52 -7.09
N ASN A 46 -15.75 6.07 -7.10
CA ASN A 46 -16.18 6.95 -6.02
C ASN A 46 -16.25 6.21 -4.69
N GLN A 47 -16.74 4.98 -4.70
CA GLN A 47 -16.76 4.16 -3.50
C GLN A 47 -15.36 3.85 -3.00
N LEU A 48 -14.44 3.55 -3.92
CA LEU A 48 -13.06 3.28 -3.57
C LEU A 48 -12.37 4.50 -2.96
N ARG A 49 -12.61 5.68 -3.52
CA ARG A 49 -12.04 6.90 -2.94
C ARG A 49 -12.52 7.12 -1.51
N PHE A 50 -13.80 6.86 -1.27
CA PHE A 50 -14.36 6.98 0.06
C PHE A 50 -13.68 5.98 1.01
N LEU A 51 -13.51 4.74 0.58
CA LEU A 51 -12.85 3.71 1.36
C LEU A 51 -11.41 4.09 1.66
N HIS A 52 -10.67 4.58 0.67
CA HIS A 52 -9.28 5.01 0.87
C HIS A 52 -9.18 6.10 1.94
N ARG A 53 -10.09 7.07 1.90
CA ARG A 53 -10.09 8.12 2.93
C ARG A 53 -10.37 7.55 4.32
N ARG A 54 -11.25 6.55 4.40
CA ARG A 54 -11.55 5.88 5.67
C ARG A 54 -10.35 5.11 6.18
N ILE A 55 -9.66 4.41 5.29
CA ILE A 55 -8.46 3.67 5.64
C ILE A 55 -7.40 4.63 6.18
N ASP A 56 -7.14 5.71 5.45
CA ASP A 56 -6.14 6.69 5.85
C ASP A 56 -6.48 7.33 7.19
N GLY A 57 -7.74 7.68 7.40
CA GLY A 57 -8.17 8.26 8.65
C GLY A 57 -8.03 7.31 9.83
N ALA A 58 -8.35 6.04 9.63
CA ALA A 58 -8.24 5.04 10.69
C ALA A 58 -6.77 4.82 11.08
N VAL A 59 -5.89 4.72 10.08
CA VAL A 59 -4.47 4.53 10.33
C VAL A 59 -3.89 5.74 11.05
N GLU A 60 -4.32 6.94 10.65
CA GLU A 60 -3.87 8.17 11.29
C GLU A 60 -4.25 8.21 12.78
N LEU A 61 -5.45 7.73 13.11
CA LEU A 61 -5.85 7.62 14.51
C LEU A 61 -4.95 6.67 15.29
N ALA A 62 -4.35 5.70 14.62
CA ALA A 62 -3.41 4.78 15.25
C ALA A 62 -1.98 5.34 15.29
N GLY A 63 -1.78 6.58 14.88
CA GLY A 63 -0.47 7.21 14.89
C GLY A 63 0.43 6.79 13.75
N ALA A 64 -0.15 6.37 12.64
CA ALA A 64 0.60 5.85 11.51
C ALA A 64 0.06 6.38 10.19
N ARG A 65 0.73 6.01 9.11
CA ARG A 65 0.25 6.31 7.76
C ARG A 65 0.71 5.22 6.81
N LEU A 66 -0.06 4.99 5.78
CA LEU A 66 0.29 4.03 4.74
C LEU A 66 1.02 4.77 3.61
N VAL A 67 2.09 4.17 3.12
CA VAL A 67 2.93 4.79 2.10
C VAL A 67 3.10 3.83 0.93
N SER A 68 2.93 4.35 -0.27
CA SER A 68 3.20 3.62 -1.50
C SER A 68 4.38 4.29 -2.21
N ILE A 69 5.28 3.49 -2.72
CA ILE A 69 6.41 3.99 -3.49
C ILE A 69 6.35 3.53 -4.95
N GLU A 70 5.15 3.22 -5.43
CA GLU A 70 4.98 2.85 -6.83
C GLU A 70 5.52 3.93 -7.74
N GLY A 71 6.22 3.52 -8.79
CA GLY A 71 6.79 4.42 -9.75
C GLY A 71 8.18 4.93 -9.42
N GLN A 72 8.65 4.73 -8.18
CA GLN A 72 9.98 5.18 -7.80
C GLN A 72 11.04 4.21 -8.24
N PRO A 73 12.26 4.69 -8.53
CA PRO A 73 13.38 3.78 -8.77
C PRO A 73 13.60 2.87 -7.57
N PHE A 74 13.91 1.61 -7.84
CA PHE A 74 14.20 0.67 -6.77
C PHE A 74 15.59 0.95 -6.18
N THR A 75 15.68 0.99 -4.87
CA THR A 75 16.94 1.04 -4.14
C THR A 75 16.88 0.07 -2.97
N ALA A 76 18.05 -0.43 -2.58
CA ALA A 76 18.11 -1.45 -1.53
C ALA A 76 17.67 -0.96 -0.16
N GLY A 77 17.68 0.34 0.07
CA GLY A 77 17.32 0.89 1.39
C GLY A 77 15.84 1.18 1.59
N GLN A 78 15.01 0.85 0.63
CA GLN A 78 13.58 1.13 0.74
C GLN A 78 12.90 0.20 1.75
N ALA A 79 11.83 0.70 2.35
CA ALA A 79 11.11 -0.02 3.39
C ALA A 79 10.08 -1.00 2.83
N ALA A 80 10.42 -1.65 1.74
CA ALA A 80 9.55 -2.64 1.11
C ALA A 80 10.39 -3.79 0.57
N THR A 81 9.86 -4.98 0.67
CA THR A 81 10.55 -6.18 0.24
C THR A 81 10.12 -6.53 -1.18
N PRO A 82 11.08 -6.58 -2.14
CA PRO A 82 10.73 -7.02 -3.48
C PRO A 82 10.55 -8.52 -3.51
N LEU A 83 9.48 -8.99 -4.12
CA LEU A 83 9.20 -10.42 -4.18
C LEU A 83 9.77 -11.09 -5.43
N ASN A 84 10.16 -10.32 -6.42
CA ASN A 84 10.65 -10.86 -7.70
C ASN A 84 12.03 -10.34 -8.11
N LEU A 85 12.82 -9.92 -7.13
CA LEU A 85 14.14 -9.36 -7.42
C LEU A 85 15.05 -10.35 -8.17
N ASP A 86 14.91 -11.62 -7.87
CA ASP A 86 15.72 -12.65 -8.49
C ASP A 86 15.40 -12.91 -9.98
N GLU A 87 14.35 -12.30 -10.48
CA GLU A 87 14.00 -12.39 -11.90
C GLU A 87 14.83 -11.46 -12.79
N PHE A 88 15.64 -10.61 -12.18
CA PHE A 88 16.38 -9.58 -12.90
C PHE A 88 17.88 -9.72 -12.69
N PRO A 89 18.69 -9.28 -13.68
CA PRO A 89 20.14 -9.23 -13.49
C PRO A 89 20.52 -8.30 -12.33
N ALA A 90 21.65 -8.60 -11.70
CA ALA A 90 22.07 -7.85 -10.51
C ALA A 90 22.32 -6.37 -10.80
N ASP A 91 22.67 -6.02 -12.03
CA ASP A 91 22.98 -4.65 -12.42
C ASP A 91 21.82 -3.94 -13.14
N ALA A 92 20.66 -4.57 -13.18
CA ALA A 92 19.52 -3.98 -13.88
C ALA A 92 19.00 -2.76 -13.12
N ALA A 93 18.64 -1.72 -13.88
CA ALA A 93 17.92 -0.60 -13.31
C ALA A 93 16.45 -0.99 -13.19
N LEU A 94 15.90 -0.91 -11.99
CA LEU A 94 14.55 -1.37 -11.71
C LEU A 94 13.69 -0.26 -11.14
N VAL A 95 12.39 -0.42 -11.31
CA VAL A 95 11.40 0.51 -10.78
C VAL A 95 10.37 -0.28 -9.99
N VAL A 96 9.80 0.35 -8.98
CA VAL A 96 8.72 -0.27 -8.20
C VAL A 96 7.46 -0.24 -9.06
N ALA A 97 7.10 -1.39 -9.60
CA ALA A 97 5.97 -1.48 -10.51
C ALA A 97 4.64 -1.52 -9.76
N GLN A 98 4.63 -2.16 -8.60
CA GLN A 98 3.39 -2.34 -7.87
C GLN A 98 3.67 -2.62 -6.41
N MET A 99 2.91 -1.97 -5.52
CA MET A 99 2.90 -2.32 -4.10
C MET A 99 1.82 -3.35 -3.86
N LEU A 100 2.20 -4.49 -3.30
CA LEU A 100 1.25 -5.53 -2.91
C LEU A 100 0.75 -5.29 -1.50
N GLU A 101 1.63 -4.78 -0.63
CA GLU A 101 1.26 -4.33 0.70
C GLU A 101 1.91 -2.98 0.91
N PRO A 102 1.22 -2.03 1.54
CA PRO A 102 1.80 -0.71 1.75
C PRO A 102 2.85 -0.74 2.85
N ILE A 103 3.72 0.25 2.84
CA ILE A 103 4.61 0.50 3.98
C ILE A 103 3.78 1.16 5.06
N VAL A 104 3.94 0.75 6.31
CA VAL A 104 3.30 1.44 7.43
C VAL A 104 4.35 2.24 8.16
N MET A 105 4.21 3.56 8.14
CA MET A 105 5.13 4.48 8.80
C MET A 105 4.51 4.97 10.09
N GLY A 106 5.26 4.91 11.18
CA GLY A 106 4.88 5.53 12.43
C GLY A 106 5.63 6.84 12.62
N ARG A 107 5.49 7.44 13.80
CA ARG A 107 6.15 8.71 14.10
C ARG A 107 7.66 8.56 14.19
N GLU A 108 8.14 7.39 14.55
CA GLU A 108 9.57 7.18 14.76
C GLU A 108 10.20 6.28 13.72
N GLY A 109 9.49 5.97 12.66
CA GLY A 109 10.04 5.16 11.60
C GLY A 109 9.07 4.11 11.11
N VAL A 110 9.60 3.10 10.42
CA VAL A 110 8.79 2.06 9.81
C VAL A 110 8.23 1.13 10.87
N LEU A 111 6.91 0.99 10.88
CA LEU A 111 6.24 0.03 11.75
C LEU A 111 6.08 -1.32 11.08
N ARG A 112 5.94 -1.31 9.75
CA ARG A 112 5.73 -2.53 8.99
C ARG A 112 6.26 -2.33 7.58
N MET A 113 7.09 -3.26 7.13
CA MET A 113 7.61 -3.24 5.76
C MET A 113 6.50 -3.54 4.77
N GLY A 114 6.55 -2.89 3.62
CA GLY A 114 5.67 -3.25 2.53
C GLY A 114 6.21 -4.41 1.72
N THR A 115 5.45 -4.86 0.74
CA THR A 115 5.92 -5.82 -0.25
C THR A 115 5.62 -5.27 -1.64
N MET A 116 6.50 -5.56 -2.59
CA MET A 116 6.39 -4.95 -3.90
C MET A 116 6.85 -5.89 -5.01
N LEU A 117 6.41 -5.58 -6.22
CA LEU A 117 6.91 -6.19 -7.44
C LEU A 117 7.69 -5.13 -8.22
N LEU A 118 8.79 -5.56 -8.80
CA LEU A 118 9.67 -4.70 -9.58
C LEU A 118 9.47 -4.95 -11.07
N ALA A 119 9.85 -3.97 -11.86
CA ALA A 119 9.91 -4.09 -13.31
C ALA A 119 11.19 -3.42 -13.80
N ALA A 120 11.62 -3.78 -14.99
CA ALA A 120 12.76 -3.13 -15.58
C ALA A 120 12.42 -1.66 -15.85
N ALA A 121 13.33 -0.78 -15.46
CA ALA A 121 13.14 0.63 -15.75
C ALA A 121 13.28 0.84 -17.24
N THR A 122 12.29 1.50 -17.84
CA THR A 122 12.40 1.82 -19.25
C THR A 122 13.25 3.05 -19.36
N THR A 123 14.41 2.89 -19.98
CA THR A 123 15.22 4.03 -20.30
C THR A 123 14.82 4.51 -21.68
N GLU A 124 13.59 4.87 -21.86
CA GLU A 124 13.24 5.42 -23.13
C GLU A 124 13.65 6.86 -23.15
N THR A 125 14.73 7.11 -23.79
CA THR A 125 15.02 8.46 -24.15
C THR A 125 14.10 8.79 -25.30
N PRO A 126 13.32 9.82 -25.17
CA PRO A 126 12.56 10.27 -26.30
C PRO A 126 13.53 10.64 -27.41
N PRO A 127 13.20 10.31 -28.59
CA PRO A 127 14.03 10.65 -29.73
C PRO A 127 14.20 12.14 -29.86
#